data_792a7d06e7a633493c86efa1c5d491ff
#
_entry.id   792a7d06e7a633493c86efa1c5d491ff
#
_cell.length_a   1.000
_cell.length_b   1.000
_cell.length_c   1.000
_cell.angle_alpha   90.00
_cell.angle_beta   90.00
_cell.angle_gamma   90.00
#
_symmetry.space_group_name_H-M   'P 1'
#
loop_
_entity.id
_entity.type
_entity.pdbx_description
1 polymer ?
#
loop_
_entity_poly.entity_id
_entity_poly.type
_entity_poly.pdbx_seq_one_letter_code
_entity_poly.pdbx_strand_id
1 'polypeptide(L)'
;MAVDADRVAGLAHRVVTEHDPKTVPVTEFLGACYDAGLSWVHFPEGLGGLGLSRGLQAVADAILQGAGGPVPLGLNPMGYGMAAPTVREHAQSEDVKKSLLRPLATTEDIWCQLFSEPGAGSDLAGLATSAVPDGGEWVINGQKVWTSLAHKARWGLLLARTNPDASKFKGLTTF
;
A
#
# COMPACT_ATOMS: atom_id res chain seq x y z
N MET A 1 -20.03 -17.43 -2.24
CA MET A 1 -20.06 -16.21 -3.11
C MET A 1 -21.21 -15.28 -2.76
N ALA A 2 -22.49 -15.66 -2.81
CA ALA A 2 -23.58 -14.74 -2.44
C ALA A 2 -23.50 -14.30 -0.96
N VAL A 3 -23.33 -15.24 -0.03
CA VAL A 3 -23.19 -14.96 1.41
C VAL A 3 -22.02 -14.01 1.72
N ASP A 4 -20.89 -14.16 1.04
CA ASP A 4 -19.74 -13.28 1.24
C ASP A 4 -20.00 -11.88 0.68
N ALA A 5 -20.69 -11.78 -0.46
CA ALA A 5 -21.10 -10.49 -1.02
C ALA A 5 -22.06 -9.75 -0.08
N ASP A 6 -23.04 -10.46 0.50
CA ASP A 6 -23.97 -9.89 1.47
C ASP A 6 -23.24 -9.46 2.76
N ARG A 7 -22.23 -10.22 3.21
CA ARG A 7 -21.35 -9.86 4.34
C ARG A 7 -20.60 -8.55 4.05
N VAL A 8 -19.97 -8.47 2.90
CA VAL A 8 -19.20 -7.27 2.49
C VAL A 8 -20.13 -6.06 2.36
N ALA A 9 -21.29 -6.23 1.72
CA ALA A 9 -22.28 -5.16 1.58
C ALA A 9 -22.79 -4.68 2.94
N GLY A 10 -23.12 -5.60 3.85
CA GLY A 10 -23.57 -5.28 5.20
C GLY A 10 -22.53 -4.49 6.00
N LEU A 11 -21.25 -4.87 5.90
CA LEU A 11 -20.15 -4.13 6.54
C LEU A 11 -20.01 -2.73 5.94
N ALA A 12 -20.06 -2.60 4.61
CA ALA A 12 -19.92 -1.30 3.94
C ALA A 12 -21.08 -0.35 4.29
N HIS A 13 -22.32 -0.83 4.32
CA HIS A 13 -23.47 -0.03 4.76
C HIS A 13 -23.36 0.40 6.23
N ARG A 14 -22.84 -0.46 7.11
CA ARG A 14 -22.58 -0.10 8.50
C ARG A 14 -21.57 1.01 8.62
N VAL A 15 -20.42 0.90 7.93
CA VAL A 15 -19.40 1.95 7.94
C VAL A 15 -19.98 3.29 7.49
N VAL A 16 -20.74 3.31 6.39
CA VAL A 16 -21.38 4.54 5.89
C VAL A 16 -22.39 5.12 6.90
N THR A 17 -23.10 4.26 7.63
CA THR A 17 -24.12 4.70 8.60
C THR A 17 -23.47 5.27 9.87
N GLU A 18 -22.41 4.63 10.36
CA GLU A 18 -21.71 5.01 11.59
C GLU A 18 -20.69 6.12 11.37
N HIS A 19 -20.14 6.23 10.16
CA HIS A 19 -19.12 7.18 9.75
C HIS A 19 -19.52 7.79 8.38
N ASP A 20 -20.46 8.75 8.37
CA ASP A 20 -20.88 9.40 7.12
C ASP A 20 -19.69 10.13 6.48
N PRO A 21 -19.21 9.71 5.28
CA PRO A 21 -18.03 10.28 4.64
C PRO A 21 -18.16 11.75 4.28
N LYS A 22 -19.36 12.34 4.35
CA LYS A 22 -19.61 13.75 4.12
C LYS A 22 -19.41 14.61 5.36
N THR A 23 -19.36 13.99 6.53
CA THR A 23 -19.34 14.69 7.83
C THR A 23 -18.10 14.41 8.66
N VAL A 24 -17.49 13.22 8.50
CA VAL A 24 -16.27 12.86 9.24
C VAL A 24 -15.01 13.16 8.42
N PRO A 25 -13.84 13.31 9.06
CA PRO A 25 -12.56 13.43 8.35
C PRO A 25 -12.27 12.21 7.47
N VAL A 26 -11.59 12.43 6.34
CA VAL A 26 -11.22 11.36 5.40
C VAL A 26 -10.44 10.23 6.10
N THR A 27 -9.49 10.58 6.99
CA THR A 27 -8.69 9.61 7.74
C THR A 27 -9.53 8.75 8.68
N GLU A 28 -10.56 9.33 9.30
CA GLU A 28 -11.51 8.61 10.16
C GLU A 28 -12.35 7.62 9.35
N PHE A 29 -12.94 8.09 8.24
CA PHE A 29 -13.72 7.22 7.36
C PHE A 29 -12.89 6.05 6.82
N LEU A 30 -11.69 6.34 6.32
CA LEU A 30 -10.79 5.29 5.80
C LEU A 30 -10.30 4.36 6.91
N GLY A 31 -10.14 4.87 8.14
CA GLY A 31 -9.85 4.07 9.32
C GLY A 31 -10.97 3.08 9.63
N ALA A 32 -12.23 3.53 9.61
CA ALA A 32 -13.39 2.65 9.77
C ALA A 32 -13.47 1.60 8.66
N CYS A 33 -13.16 1.97 7.40
CA CYS A 33 -13.07 1.02 6.29
C CYS A 33 -11.98 -0.04 6.54
N TYR A 34 -10.80 0.37 7.02
CA TYR A 34 -9.71 -0.55 7.34
C TYR A 34 -10.08 -1.50 8.47
N ASP A 35 -10.61 -0.97 9.56
CA ASP A 35 -10.98 -1.74 10.75
C ASP A 35 -12.13 -2.72 10.46
N ALA A 36 -13.02 -2.39 9.51
CA ALA A 36 -14.07 -3.28 8.99
C ALA A 36 -13.56 -4.30 7.94
N GLY A 37 -12.28 -4.25 7.54
CA GLY A 37 -11.70 -5.16 6.54
C GLY A 37 -12.08 -4.83 5.08
N LEU A 38 -12.44 -3.60 4.79
CA LEU A 38 -12.94 -3.17 3.48
C LEU A 38 -11.89 -2.44 2.62
N SER A 39 -10.71 -2.13 3.17
CA SER A 39 -9.64 -1.48 2.41
C SER A 39 -9.09 -2.38 1.32
N TRP A 40 -8.86 -3.65 1.64
CA TRP A 40 -8.46 -4.70 0.71
C TRP A 40 -9.14 -6.01 1.11
N VAL A 41 -10.37 -6.22 0.67
CA VAL A 41 -11.23 -7.36 1.06
C VAL A 41 -10.51 -8.72 1.01
N HIS A 42 -9.51 -8.85 0.14
CA HIS A 42 -8.72 -10.06 -0.03
C HIS A 42 -7.47 -10.17 0.88
N PHE A 43 -7.17 -9.14 1.67
CA PHE A 43 -6.11 -9.23 2.67
C PHE A 43 -6.62 -10.03 3.89
N PRO A 44 -5.71 -10.59 4.70
CA PRO A 44 -6.08 -11.25 5.94
C PRO A 44 -6.87 -10.35 6.88
N GLU A 45 -7.69 -10.94 7.74
CA GLU A 45 -8.35 -10.25 8.84
C GLU A 45 -7.28 -9.61 9.77
N GLY A 46 -7.55 -8.39 10.22
CA GLY A 46 -6.60 -7.59 11.00
C GLY A 46 -5.56 -6.82 10.18
N LEU A 47 -5.51 -7.02 8.85
CA LEU A 47 -4.65 -6.28 7.93
C LEU A 47 -5.46 -5.46 6.91
N GLY A 48 -6.64 -5.01 7.29
CA GLY A 48 -7.54 -4.23 6.45
C GLY A 48 -8.35 -5.05 5.44
N GLY A 49 -8.42 -6.38 5.64
CA GLY A 49 -9.15 -7.31 4.80
C GLY A 49 -10.02 -8.30 5.57
N LEU A 50 -10.67 -9.19 4.83
CA LEU A 50 -11.59 -10.23 5.31
C LEU A 50 -11.17 -11.64 4.87
N GLY A 51 -10.03 -11.78 4.18
CA GLY A 51 -9.60 -13.06 3.60
C GLY A 51 -10.50 -13.58 2.48
N LEU A 52 -11.30 -12.73 1.86
CA LEU A 52 -12.29 -13.10 0.86
C LEU A 52 -11.76 -12.93 -0.57
N SER A 53 -12.55 -13.30 -1.57
CA SER A 53 -12.19 -13.11 -2.98
C SER A 53 -11.96 -11.63 -3.32
N ARG A 54 -10.88 -11.33 -4.04
CA ARG A 54 -10.57 -9.97 -4.51
C ARG A 54 -11.70 -9.34 -5.33
N GLY A 55 -12.48 -10.13 -6.06
CA GLY A 55 -13.61 -9.64 -6.83
C GLY A 55 -14.72 -8.99 -6.00
N LEU A 56 -14.78 -9.29 -4.70
CA LEU A 56 -15.73 -8.68 -3.77
C LEU A 56 -15.37 -7.24 -3.37
N GLN A 57 -14.17 -6.77 -3.70
CA GLN A 57 -13.81 -5.37 -3.50
C GLN A 57 -14.77 -4.40 -4.21
N ALA A 58 -15.22 -4.76 -5.41
CA ALA A 58 -16.16 -3.95 -6.16
C ALA A 58 -17.51 -3.74 -5.45
N VAL A 59 -17.94 -4.69 -4.61
CA VAL A 59 -19.16 -4.55 -3.80
C VAL A 59 -18.97 -3.48 -2.72
N ALA A 60 -17.83 -3.54 -1.99
CA ALA A 60 -17.50 -2.53 -0.99
C ALA A 60 -17.36 -1.15 -1.63
N ASP A 61 -16.57 -1.04 -2.70
CA ASP A 61 -16.27 0.22 -3.38
C ASP A 61 -17.55 0.89 -3.91
N ALA A 62 -18.49 0.13 -4.49
CA ALA A 62 -19.74 0.68 -5.00
C ALA A 62 -20.58 1.34 -3.89
N ILE A 63 -20.63 0.75 -2.70
CA ILE A 63 -21.40 1.28 -1.57
C ILE A 63 -20.69 2.48 -0.94
N LEU A 64 -19.39 2.34 -0.64
CA LEU A 64 -18.60 3.37 0.02
C LEU A 64 -18.49 4.63 -0.84
N GLN A 65 -18.15 4.48 -2.12
CA GLN A 65 -18.05 5.62 -3.07
C GLN A 65 -19.43 6.17 -3.44
N GLY A 66 -20.45 5.32 -3.56
CA GLY A 66 -21.84 5.76 -3.78
C GLY A 66 -22.37 6.65 -2.65
N ALA A 67 -21.88 6.49 -1.43
CA ALA A 67 -22.18 7.38 -0.30
C ALA A 67 -21.36 8.68 -0.30
N GLY A 68 -20.38 8.82 -1.20
CA GLY A 68 -19.47 9.97 -1.28
C GLY A 68 -18.12 9.74 -0.61
N GLY A 69 -17.80 8.49 -0.25
CA GLY A 69 -16.48 8.12 0.28
C GLY A 69 -15.37 8.37 -0.74
N PRO A 70 -14.15 8.71 -0.27
CA PRO A 70 -13.02 8.96 -1.15
C PRO A 70 -12.55 7.66 -1.83
N VAL A 71 -11.89 7.83 -2.98
CA VAL A 71 -11.18 6.73 -3.66
C VAL A 71 -9.74 6.69 -3.14
N PRO A 72 -9.37 5.71 -2.28
CA PRO A 72 -8.06 5.72 -1.61
C PRO A 72 -6.88 5.65 -2.57
N LEU A 73 -7.04 4.92 -3.69
CA LEU A 73 -6.02 4.83 -4.75
C LEU A 73 -5.69 6.20 -5.36
N GLY A 74 -6.65 7.13 -5.42
CA GLY A 74 -6.41 8.51 -5.88
C GLY A 74 -5.63 9.37 -4.89
N LEU A 75 -5.73 9.06 -3.60
CA LEU A 75 -5.06 9.82 -2.53
C LEU A 75 -3.64 9.33 -2.27
N ASN A 76 -3.42 8.03 -2.33
CA ASN A 76 -2.14 7.36 -2.02
C ASN A 76 -1.86 6.24 -3.04
N PRO A 77 -1.65 6.57 -4.33
CA PRO A 77 -1.60 5.56 -5.40
C PRO A 77 -0.46 4.55 -5.22
N MET A 78 0.73 5.01 -4.82
CA MET A 78 1.88 4.13 -4.58
C MET A 78 1.67 3.28 -3.32
N GLY A 79 1.11 3.87 -2.27
CA GLY A 79 0.73 3.15 -1.05
C GLY A 79 -0.25 2.03 -1.34
N TYR A 80 -1.42 2.37 -1.87
CA TYR A 80 -2.52 1.42 -2.09
C TYR A 80 -2.21 0.37 -3.16
N GLY A 81 -1.59 0.79 -4.28
CA GLY A 81 -1.39 -0.06 -5.44
C GLY A 81 -0.16 -0.94 -5.38
N MET A 82 0.89 -0.51 -4.67
CA MET A 82 2.19 -1.19 -4.66
C MET A 82 2.69 -1.52 -3.25
N ALA A 83 2.79 -0.53 -2.37
CA ALA A 83 3.39 -0.73 -1.05
C ALA A 83 2.54 -1.67 -0.19
N ALA A 84 1.22 -1.50 -0.13
CA ALA A 84 0.37 -2.36 0.69
C ALA A 84 0.47 -3.86 0.34
N PRO A 85 0.35 -4.30 -0.93
CA PRO A 85 0.55 -5.71 -1.26
C PRO A 85 1.99 -6.19 -0.98
N THR A 86 3.01 -5.34 -1.19
CA THR A 86 4.40 -5.67 -0.89
C THR A 86 4.62 -5.86 0.61
N VAL A 87 4.14 -4.93 1.44
CA VAL A 87 4.21 -5.02 2.91
C VAL A 87 3.47 -6.26 3.41
N ARG A 88 2.25 -6.51 2.91
CA ARG A 88 1.48 -7.69 3.28
C ARG A 88 2.26 -8.99 3.03
N GLU A 89 2.94 -9.10 1.88
CA GLU A 89 3.60 -10.33 1.45
C GLU A 89 4.98 -10.51 2.09
N HIS A 90 5.76 -9.42 2.22
CA HIS A 90 7.19 -9.50 2.48
C HIS A 90 7.66 -8.85 3.78
N ALA A 91 6.82 -8.10 4.52
CA ALA A 91 7.24 -7.55 5.80
C ALA A 91 7.51 -8.66 6.83
N GLN A 92 8.55 -8.44 7.65
CA GLN A 92 9.17 -9.45 8.50
C GLN A 92 8.27 -10.00 9.62
N SER A 93 7.31 -9.20 10.09
CA SER A 93 6.41 -9.61 11.17
C SER A 93 5.01 -9.00 11.01
N GLU A 94 4.04 -9.62 11.67
CA GLU A 94 2.66 -9.11 11.70
C GLU A 94 2.56 -7.72 12.36
N ASP A 95 3.39 -7.43 13.36
CA ASP A 95 3.42 -6.12 14.01
C ASP A 95 3.90 -5.03 13.04
N VAL A 96 4.94 -5.32 12.23
CA VAL A 96 5.40 -4.41 11.18
C VAL A 96 4.31 -4.21 10.13
N LYS A 97 3.63 -5.28 9.70
CA LYS A 97 2.51 -5.15 8.74
C LYS A 97 1.41 -4.23 9.28
N LYS A 98 0.97 -4.44 10.51
CA LYS A 98 -0.08 -3.63 11.15
C LYS A 98 0.35 -2.18 11.31
N SER A 99 1.58 -1.94 11.74
CA SER A 99 2.10 -0.58 11.95
C SER A 99 2.21 0.24 10.65
N LEU A 100 2.41 -0.42 9.51
CA LEU A 100 2.54 0.23 8.20
C LEU A 100 1.21 0.29 7.43
N LEU A 101 0.40 -0.79 7.44
CA LEU A 101 -0.77 -0.89 6.58
C LEU A 101 -1.92 0.04 7.01
N ARG A 102 -2.15 0.21 8.30
CA ARG A 102 -3.25 1.06 8.76
C ARG A 102 -3.01 2.53 8.44
N PRO A 103 -1.87 3.17 8.79
CA PRO A 103 -1.58 4.55 8.41
C PRO A 103 -1.52 4.77 6.89
N LEU A 104 -1.08 3.76 6.13
CA LEU A 104 -1.13 3.77 4.67
C LEU A 104 -2.57 3.81 4.15
N ALA A 105 -3.46 2.98 4.71
CA ALA A 105 -4.87 2.89 4.31
C ALA A 105 -5.64 4.16 4.62
N THR A 106 -5.38 4.77 5.78
CA THR A 106 -6.00 6.02 6.22
C THR A 106 -5.45 7.26 5.51
N THR A 107 -4.40 7.11 4.71
CA THR A 107 -3.65 8.21 4.09
C THR A 107 -2.93 9.16 5.07
N GLU A 108 -2.81 8.77 6.33
CA GLU A 108 -1.93 9.46 7.29
C GLU A 108 -0.47 9.34 6.85
N ASP A 109 -0.07 8.17 6.34
CA ASP A 109 1.23 7.94 5.76
C ASP A 109 1.13 7.82 4.23
N ILE A 110 1.58 8.84 3.52
CA ILE A 110 1.73 8.80 2.06
C ILE A 110 3.00 8.05 1.71
N TRP A 111 2.93 7.24 0.66
CA TRP A 111 4.05 6.46 0.14
C TRP A 111 4.47 6.96 -1.23
N CYS A 112 5.77 6.89 -1.52
CA CYS A 112 6.31 7.15 -2.85
C CYS A 112 7.07 5.92 -3.38
N GLN A 113 7.36 5.95 -4.69
CA GLN A 113 8.09 4.91 -5.39
C GLN A 113 9.49 5.41 -5.74
N LEU A 114 10.52 4.80 -5.19
CA LEU A 114 11.94 5.14 -5.39
C LEU A 114 12.58 4.14 -6.36
N PHE A 115 12.21 4.20 -7.65
CA PHE A 115 12.63 3.25 -8.68
C PHE A 115 13.56 3.89 -9.72
N SER A 116 13.07 4.87 -10.47
CA SER A 116 13.78 5.48 -11.60
C SER A 116 15.04 6.24 -11.17
N GLU A 117 16.05 6.20 -12.02
CA GLU A 117 17.31 6.92 -11.88
C GLU A 117 17.62 7.75 -13.11
N PRO A 118 18.55 8.72 -13.06
CA PRO A 118 18.94 9.47 -14.26
C PRO A 118 19.37 8.59 -15.44
N GLY A 119 19.97 7.43 -15.16
CA GLY A 119 20.42 6.44 -16.16
C GLY A 119 19.52 5.21 -16.32
N ALA A 120 18.43 5.10 -15.55
CA ALA A 120 17.57 3.91 -15.54
C ALA A 120 16.09 4.27 -15.40
N GLY A 121 15.39 4.35 -16.53
CA GLY A 121 13.95 4.57 -16.60
C GLY A 121 13.22 3.30 -17.03
N SER A 122 12.90 3.17 -18.33
CA SER A 122 12.23 1.97 -18.88
C SER A 122 13.08 0.70 -18.70
N ASP A 123 14.40 0.83 -18.76
CA ASP A 123 15.33 -0.23 -18.37
C ASP A 123 15.63 -0.18 -16.87
N LEU A 124 14.62 -0.43 -16.05
CA LEU A 124 14.72 -0.33 -14.60
C LEU A 124 15.79 -1.25 -14.00
N ALA A 125 15.98 -2.44 -14.56
CA ALA A 125 16.99 -3.36 -14.09
C ALA A 125 18.44 -2.87 -14.29
N GLY A 126 18.63 -1.79 -15.06
CA GLY A 126 19.90 -1.08 -15.22
C GLY A 126 20.24 -0.12 -14.08
N LEU A 127 19.43 -0.04 -13.02
CA LEU A 127 19.64 0.84 -11.88
C LEU A 127 21.01 0.62 -11.20
N ALA A 128 21.59 1.71 -10.72
CA ALA A 128 22.91 1.78 -10.08
C ALA A 128 22.85 2.01 -8.56
N THR A 129 21.71 2.45 -8.01
CA THR A 129 21.56 2.58 -6.55
C THR A 129 21.93 1.28 -5.89
N SER A 130 22.93 1.31 -5.00
CA SER A 130 23.41 0.14 -4.25
C SER A 130 22.84 0.11 -2.83
N ALA A 131 22.69 -1.08 -2.28
CA ALA A 131 22.41 -1.31 -0.88
C ALA A 131 23.37 -2.38 -0.35
N VAL A 132 24.17 -2.02 0.65
CA VAL A 132 25.21 -2.88 1.25
C VAL A 132 24.88 -3.08 2.72
N PRO A 133 24.87 -4.33 3.25
CA PRO A 133 24.60 -4.56 4.65
C PRO A 133 25.78 -4.04 5.51
N ASP A 134 25.43 -3.40 6.64
CA ASP A 134 26.40 -2.89 7.63
C ASP A 134 25.80 -2.98 9.05
N GLY A 135 26.36 -3.82 9.91
CA GLY A 135 26.01 -3.90 11.34
C GLY A 135 24.53 -4.14 11.67
N GLY A 136 23.78 -4.79 10.79
CA GLY A 136 22.33 -5.03 10.96
C GLY A 136 21.45 -4.01 10.26
N GLU A 137 22.03 -3.01 9.61
CA GLU A 137 21.39 -2.00 8.78
C GLU A 137 21.82 -2.13 7.32
N TRP A 138 21.24 -1.31 6.44
CA TRP A 138 21.62 -1.22 5.04
C TRP A 138 22.12 0.20 4.71
N VAL A 139 23.33 0.29 4.19
CA VAL A 139 23.88 1.54 3.64
C VAL A 139 23.47 1.64 2.17
N ILE A 140 22.66 2.67 1.86
CA ILE A 140 22.10 2.87 0.52
C ILE A 140 22.79 4.07 -0.13
N ASN A 141 23.34 3.88 -1.34
CA ASN A 141 23.98 4.94 -2.13
C ASN A 141 23.39 4.97 -3.54
N GLY A 142 22.89 6.13 -3.95
CA GLY A 142 22.31 6.33 -5.27
C GLY A 142 21.46 7.58 -5.37
N GLN A 143 20.86 7.77 -6.54
CA GLN A 143 19.96 8.89 -6.80
C GLN A 143 18.71 8.41 -7.51
N LYS A 144 17.55 8.69 -6.92
CA LYS A 144 16.24 8.42 -7.53
C LYS A 144 15.65 9.71 -8.08
N VAL A 145 14.94 9.60 -9.21
CA VAL A 145 14.30 10.74 -9.89
C VAL A 145 12.86 10.42 -10.25
N TRP A 146 12.09 11.45 -10.61
CA TRP A 146 10.68 11.34 -11.04
C TRP A 146 9.76 10.71 -9.98
N THR A 147 10.09 10.90 -8.71
CA THR A 147 9.37 10.31 -7.58
C THR A 147 8.12 11.12 -7.25
N SER A 148 6.99 10.72 -7.80
CA SER A 148 5.70 11.35 -7.50
C SER A 148 5.40 11.30 -6.01
N LEU A 149 4.88 12.42 -5.46
CA LEU A 149 4.53 12.57 -4.04
C LEU A 149 5.70 12.50 -3.05
N ALA A 150 6.96 12.44 -3.47
CA ALA A 150 8.12 12.39 -2.56
C ALA A 150 8.11 13.50 -1.50
N HIS A 151 7.66 14.71 -1.89
CA HIS A 151 7.57 15.87 -0.99
C HIS A 151 6.50 15.74 0.11
N LYS A 152 5.61 14.74 0.03
CA LYS A 152 4.55 14.44 1.01
C LYS A 152 4.75 13.07 1.65
N ALA A 153 5.57 12.22 1.02
CA ALA A 153 5.71 10.83 1.45
C ALA A 153 6.49 10.75 2.77
N ARG A 154 5.97 9.93 3.68
CA ARG A 154 6.68 9.49 4.87
C ARG A 154 7.54 8.26 4.57
N TRP A 155 7.09 7.42 3.67
CA TRP A 155 7.73 6.16 3.31
C TRP A 155 8.01 6.09 1.81
N GLY A 156 9.06 5.36 1.44
CA GLY A 156 9.39 5.10 0.05
C GLY A 156 9.62 3.62 -0.20
N LEU A 157 8.97 3.06 -1.20
CA LEU A 157 9.28 1.72 -1.69
C LEU A 157 10.50 1.84 -2.60
N LEU A 158 11.66 1.42 -2.09
CA LEU A 158 12.95 1.55 -2.79
C LEU A 158 13.32 0.25 -3.50
N LEU A 159 13.81 0.35 -4.73
CA LEU A 159 14.51 -0.72 -5.43
C LEU A 159 16.00 -0.38 -5.54
N ALA A 160 16.86 -1.29 -5.02
CA ALA A 160 18.31 -1.13 -5.03
C ALA A 160 19.03 -2.42 -5.41
N ARG A 161 20.30 -2.30 -5.82
CA ARG A 161 21.17 -3.43 -6.14
C ARG A 161 21.90 -3.90 -4.90
N THR A 162 21.62 -5.12 -4.49
CA THR A 162 22.26 -5.79 -3.34
C THR A 162 23.33 -6.78 -3.75
N ASN A 163 23.30 -7.26 -5.01
CA ASN A 163 24.34 -8.14 -5.53
C ASN A 163 24.79 -7.67 -6.92
N PRO A 164 25.97 -6.99 -7.02
CA PRO A 164 26.49 -6.49 -8.28
C PRO A 164 27.00 -7.60 -9.22
N ASP A 165 27.35 -8.77 -8.70
CA ASP A 165 27.91 -9.90 -9.45
C ASP A 165 26.80 -10.77 -10.07
N ALA A 166 25.56 -10.60 -9.63
CA ALA A 166 24.43 -11.32 -10.19
C ALA A 166 24.05 -10.76 -11.58
N SER A 167 23.35 -11.60 -12.36
CA SER A 167 22.79 -11.11 -13.61
C SER A 167 21.85 -9.91 -13.36
N LYS A 168 21.74 -9.04 -14.35
CA LYS A 168 21.04 -7.75 -14.32
C LYS A 168 19.70 -7.77 -13.55
N PHE A 169 18.91 -8.84 -13.71
CA PHE A 169 17.57 -8.97 -13.13
C PHE A 169 17.53 -9.67 -11.76
N LYS A 170 18.65 -10.28 -11.31
CA LYS A 170 18.67 -11.13 -10.11
C LYS A 170 19.35 -10.49 -8.90
N GLY A 171 20.03 -9.38 -9.07
CA GLY A 171 20.76 -8.70 -8.00
C GLY A 171 20.01 -7.54 -7.34
N LEU A 172 18.69 -7.51 -7.44
CA LEU A 172 17.84 -6.40 -6.98
C LEU A 172 17.02 -6.81 -5.76
N THR A 173 16.86 -5.88 -4.83
CA THR A 173 16.05 -6.05 -3.62
C THR A 173 15.19 -4.82 -3.41
N THR A 174 14.00 -5.03 -2.85
CA THR A 174 13.08 -3.97 -2.45
C THR A 174 13.21 -3.71 -0.95
N PHE A 175 13.25 -2.43 -0.60
CA PHE A 175 13.29 -1.94 0.77
C PHE A 175 12.12 -1.02 1.05
#